data_66977a70e14a7cfd317ddf5bace572d9
#
_entry.id   66977a70e14a7cfd317ddf5bace572d9
#
_cell.length_a   1.000
_cell.length_b   1.000
_cell.length_c   1.000
_cell.angle_alpha   90.00
_cell.angle_beta   90.00
_cell.angle_gamma   90.00
#
_symmetry.space_group_name_H-M   'P 1'
#
loop_
_entity.id
_entity.type
_entity.pdbx_description
1 polymer ?
#
loop_
_entity_poly.entity_id
_entity_poly.type
_entity_poly.pdbx_seq_one_letter_code
_entity_poly.pdbx_strand_id
1 'polypeptide(L)'
;ATLTGACIVALGKHASAMYANDDQLAADIDAAGIDTHDRVWRMPLWEDYQQQLTSSFADMANIGGPAAGSITAACFLARFTKKYRWAHLDVAGTAFNGGMSTKAATGRPVALITHYLMDRAAGCTRSISTRSIRKITCCLPVD
;
A
#
# COMPACT_ATOMS: atom_id res chain seq x y z
N ALA A 1 -2.95 -8.71 3.79
CA ALA A 1 -2.65 -8.32 2.43
C ALA A 1 -3.58 -9.04 1.47
N THR A 2 -3.93 -8.39 0.39
CA THR A 2 -4.73 -8.99 -0.68
C THR A 2 -3.91 -9.11 -1.95
N LEU A 3 -4.31 -10.02 -2.83
CA LEU A 3 -3.79 -10.22 -4.16
C LEU A 3 -4.97 -10.07 -5.13
N THR A 4 -5.37 -8.83 -5.39
CA THR A 4 -6.61 -8.54 -6.12
C THR A 4 -6.33 -8.35 -7.62
N GLY A 5 -7.00 -9.12 -8.47
CA GLY A 5 -6.86 -8.99 -9.92
C GLY A 5 -7.16 -7.58 -10.43
N ALA A 6 -8.09 -6.86 -9.80
CA ALA A 6 -8.38 -5.46 -10.10
C ALA A 6 -7.16 -4.53 -9.93
N CYS A 7 -6.26 -4.82 -8.98
CA CYS A 7 -5.02 -4.06 -8.81
C CYS A 7 -4.09 -4.25 -10.02
N ILE A 8 -4.01 -5.47 -10.57
CA ILE A 8 -3.21 -5.75 -11.78
C ILE A 8 -3.74 -4.95 -12.98
N VAL A 9 -5.05 -4.90 -13.13
CA VAL A 9 -5.70 -4.13 -14.22
C VAL A 9 -5.40 -2.63 -14.08
N ALA A 10 -5.42 -2.10 -12.84
CA ALA A 10 -5.22 -0.67 -12.58
C ALA A 10 -3.76 -0.23 -12.70
N LEU A 11 -2.82 -0.99 -12.11
CA LEU A 11 -1.43 -0.57 -11.91
C LEU A 11 -0.40 -1.46 -12.64
N GLY A 12 -0.84 -2.59 -13.20
CA GLY A 12 0.06 -3.55 -13.85
C GLY A 12 1.05 -4.14 -12.86
N LYS A 13 2.30 -4.28 -13.29
CA LYS A 13 3.41 -4.87 -12.52
C LYS A 13 4.40 -3.82 -11.97
N HIS A 14 4.13 -2.54 -12.15
CA HIS A 14 5.12 -1.48 -11.89
C HIS A 14 5.01 -0.86 -10.51
N ALA A 15 3.83 -0.91 -9.90
CA ALA A 15 3.59 -0.41 -8.54
C ALA A 15 2.59 -1.30 -7.82
N SER A 16 2.72 -1.42 -6.51
CA SER A 16 1.70 -2.00 -5.64
C SER A 16 0.66 -0.94 -5.27
N ALA A 17 -0.61 -1.31 -5.12
CA ALA A 17 -1.58 -0.37 -4.59
C ALA A 17 -1.39 -0.23 -3.08
N MET A 18 -1.39 1.01 -2.58
CA MET A 18 -1.31 1.32 -1.16
C MET A 18 -2.60 2.01 -0.70
N TYR A 19 -3.14 1.54 0.39
CA TYR A 19 -4.30 2.11 1.10
C TYR A 19 -3.86 2.47 2.50
N ALA A 20 -4.11 3.70 2.95
CA ALA A 20 -3.74 4.13 4.29
C ALA A 20 -4.78 5.10 4.84
N ASN A 21 -5.04 4.99 6.14
CA ASN A 21 -5.94 5.89 6.87
C ASN A 21 -5.23 7.07 7.53
N ASP A 22 -3.93 7.22 7.29
CA ASP A 22 -3.10 8.30 7.84
C ASP A 22 -2.15 8.81 6.77
N ASP A 23 -2.13 10.13 6.57
CA ASP A 23 -1.38 10.75 5.48
C ASP A 23 0.14 10.67 5.71
N GLN A 24 0.58 10.79 6.96
CA GLN A 24 2.01 10.68 7.27
C GLN A 24 2.52 9.24 7.06
N LEU A 25 1.73 8.24 7.47
CA LEU A 25 2.04 6.84 7.21
C LEU A 25 2.14 6.56 5.71
N ALA A 26 1.20 7.09 4.92
CA ALA A 26 1.23 6.95 3.48
C ALA A 26 2.49 7.59 2.87
N ALA A 27 2.85 8.80 3.30
CA ALA A 27 4.05 9.50 2.82
C ALA A 27 5.35 8.76 3.18
N ASP A 28 5.43 8.22 4.40
CA ASP A 28 6.60 7.46 4.85
C ASP A 28 6.79 6.16 4.03
N ILE A 29 5.68 5.45 3.75
CA ILE A 29 5.70 4.22 2.93
C ILE A 29 6.04 4.55 1.48
N ASP A 30 5.47 5.61 0.90
CA ASP A 30 5.77 6.04 -0.47
C ASP A 30 7.25 6.39 -0.63
N ALA A 31 7.81 7.15 0.31
CA ALA A 31 9.22 7.50 0.32
C ALA A 31 10.13 6.25 0.40
N ALA A 32 9.82 5.31 1.29
CA ALA A 32 10.54 4.04 1.37
C ALA A 32 10.45 3.23 0.07
N GLY A 33 9.29 3.27 -0.59
CA GLY A 33 9.07 2.62 -1.89
C GLY A 33 9.91 3.24 -3.01
N ILE A 34 10.10 4.56 -3.00
CA ILE A 34 10.96 5.27 -3.95
C ILE A 34 12.44 4.89 -3.73
N ASP A 35 12.90 4.91 -2.48
CA ASP A 35 14.31 4.64 -2.15
C ASP A 35 14.71 3.19 -2.44
N THR A 36 13.79 2.26 -2.28
CA THR A 36 14.03 0.83 -2.53
C THR A 36 13.68 0.38 -3.95
N HIS A 37 13.23 1.30 -4.82
CA HIS A 37 12.67 0.98 -6.14
C HIS A 37 11.49 -0.01 -6.09
N ASP A 38 10.81 -0.12 -4.95
CA ASP A 38 9.61 -0.91 -4.73
C ASP A 38 8.39 0.01 -4.61
N ARG A 39 8.09 0.69 -5.71
CA ARG A 39 7.10 1.79 -5.76
C ARG A 39 5.70 1.33 -5.38
N VAL A 40 5.01 2.22 -4.69
CA VAL A 40 3.58 2.10 -4.38
C VAL A 40 2.80 3.23 -5.03
N TRP A 41 1.49 3.05 -5.17
CA TRP A 41 0.56 4.10 -5.59
C TRP A 41 -0.59 4.17 -4.61
N ARG A 42 -0.78 5.35 -3.98
CA ARG A 42 -1.85 5.54 -3.01
C ARG A 42 -3.20 5.55 -3.70
N MET A 43 -4.10 4.69 -3.25
CA MET A 43 -5.48 4.53 -3.70
C MET A 43 -6.45 5.10 -2.66
N PRO A 44 -7.67 5.52 -3.05
CA PRO A 44 -8.64 6.10 -2.12
C PRO A 44 -9.26 5.06 -1.18
N LEU A 45 -9.67 5.54 0.02
CA LEU A 45 -10.47 4.80 1.00
C LEU A 45 -11.74 5.60 1.35
N TRP A 46 -12.41 6.17 0.35
CA TRP A 46 -13.57 7.03 0.57
C TRP A 46 -14.78 6.24 1.04
N GLU A 47 -15.65 6.92 1.81
CA GLU A 47 -16.86 6.30 2.37
C GLU A 47 -17.82 5.78 1.28
N ASP A 48 -17.81 6.41 0.10
CA ASP A 48 -18.58 5.97 -1.06
C ASP A 48 -18.35 4.48 -1.41
N TYR A 49 -17.11 4.01 -1.29
CA TYR A 49 -16.79 2.60 -1.56
C TYR A 49 -17.24 1.66 -0.44
N GLN A 50 -17.42 2.14 0.79
CA GLN A 50 -17.93 1.34 1.90
C GLN A 50 -19.37 0.86 1.67
N GLN A 51 -20.16 1.63 0.93
CA GLN A 51 -21.54 1.28 0.60
C GLN A 51 -21.64 0.00 -0.25
N GLN A 52 -20.61 -0.31 -1.05
CA GLN A 52 -20.55 -1.54 -1.85
C GLN A 52 -20.40 -2.82 -1.00
N LEU A 53 -20.09 -2.68 0.29
CA LEU A 53 -19.99 -3.77 1.25
C LEU A 53 -21.26 -3.96 2.07
N THR A 54 -22.37 -3.36 1.68
CA THR A 54 -23.66 -3.54 2.35
C THR A 54 -24.20 -4.94 2.07
N SER A 55 -24.74 -5.59 3.10
CA SER A 55 -25.40 -6.90 3.00
C SER A 55 -26.82 -6.81 3.56
N SER A 56 -27.75 -7.59 2.98
CA SER A 56 -29.14 -7.69 3.47
C SER A 56 -29.33 -8.72 4.60
N PHE A 57 -28.32 -9.56 4.86
CA PHE A 57 -28.44 -10.68 5.81
C PHE A 57 -27.22 -10.85 6.73
N ALA A 58 -26.15 -10.10 6.53
CA ALA A 58 -24.93 -10.12 7.34
C ALA A 58 -24.48 -8.70 7.69
N ASP A 59 -23.54 -8.56 8.65
CA ASP A 59 -23.00 -7.27 9.05
C ASP A 59 -22.34 -6.53 7.89
N MET A 60 -21.78 -7.28 6.94
CA MET A 60 -21.19 -6.77 5.70
C MET A 60 -21.03 -7.89 4.67
N ALA A 61 -20.94 -7.51 3.42
CA ALA A 61 -20.51 -8.40 2.34
C ALA A 61 -18.97 -8.57 2.40
N ASN A 62 -18.46 -9.75 2.05
CA ASN A 62 -17.03 -10.00 1.98
C ASN A 62 -16.39 -9.52 0.66
N ILE A 63 -17.19 -9.19 -0.34
CA ILE A 63 -16.77 -8.62 -1.63
C ILE A 63 -17.72 -7.50 -2.05
N GLY A 64 -17.19 -6.47 -2.68
CA GLY A 64 -17.96 -5.30 -3.16
C GLY A 64 -18.40 -5.38 -4.62
N GLY A 65 -18.26 -6.55 -5.27
CA GLY A 65 -18.53 -6.69 -6.70
C GLY A 65 -17.31 -6.40 -7.59
N PRO A 66 -17.48 -6.38 -8.92
CA PRO A 66 -16.36 -6.26 -9.87
C PRO A 66 -15.76 -4.85 -9.93
N ALA A 67 -16.55 -3.80 -9.68
CA ALA A 67 -16.09 -2.43 -9.75
C ALA A 67 -15.26 -2.07 -8.52
N ALA A 68 -14.12 -1.43 -8.72
CA ALA A 68 -13.21 -0.97 -7.66
C ALA A 68 -12.76 -2.10 -6.70
N GLY A 69 -12.61 -3.34 -7.18
CA GLY A 69 -12.41 -4.53 -6.34
C GLY A 69 -11.22 -4.46 -5.39
N SER A 70 -10.11 -3.83 -5.77
CA SER A 70 -8.95 -3.63 -4.89
C SER A 70 -9.27 -2.60 -3.78
N ILE A 71 -10.05 -1.56 -4.10
CA ILE A 71 -10.47 -0.52 -3.14
C ILE A 71 -11.48 -1.12 -2.14
N THR A 72 -12.48 -1.86 -2.61
CA THR A 72 -13.48 -2.48 -1.73
C THR A 72 -12.86 -3.55 -0.83
N ALA A 73 -11.86 -4.30 -1.30
CA ALA A 73 -11.08 -5.21 -0.47
C ALA A 73 -10.34 -4.46 0.66
N ALA A 74 -9.73 -3.33 0.35
CA ALA A 74 -9.09 -2.48 1.36
C ALA A 74 -10.12 -1.86 2.32
N CYS A 75 -11.29 -1.43 1.82
CA CYS A 75 -12.40 -0.96 2.64
C CYS A 75 -12.90 -2.02 3.62
N PHE A 76 -12.98 -3.28 3.17
CA PHE A 76 -13.31 -4.40 4.06
C PHE A 76 -12.30 -4.52 5.20
N LEU A 77 -11.00 -4.55 4.90
CA LEU A 77 -9.95 -4.64 5.90
C LEU A 77 -9.93 -3.44 6.85
N ALA A 78 -10.21 -2.23 6.35
CA ALA A 78 -10.25 -1.00 7.14
C ALA A 78 -11.27 -1.06 8.28
N ARG A 79 -12.38 -1.81 8.12
CA ARG A 79 -13.38 -1.98 9.18
C ARG A 79 -12.83 -2.65 10.44
N PHE A 80 -11.81 -3.48 10.31
CA PHE A 80 -11.17 -4.20 11.43
C PHE A 80 -10.00 -3.44 12.05
N THR A 81 -9.54 -2.36 11.42
CA THR A 81 -8.32 -1.64 11.80
C THR A 81 -8.57 -0.21 12.29
N LYS A 82 -9.82 0.16 12.60
CA LYS A 82 -10.24 1.52 12.98
C LYS A 82 -9.45 2.13 14.16
N LYS A 83 -8.91 1.28 15.05
CA LYS A 83 -8.17 1.72 16.25
C LYS A 83 -6.69 2.00 15.98
N TYR A 84 -6.21 1.72 14.77
CA TYR A 84 -4.79 1.76 14.44
C TYR A 84 -4.51 2.72 13.30
N ARG A 85 -3.31 3.31 13.31
CA ARG A 85 -2.71 3.83 12.09
C ARG A 85 -2.40 2.62 11.20
N TRP A 86 -2.96 2.59 10.03
CA TRP A 86 -3.02 1.39 9.21
C TRP A 86 -2.70 1.68 7.76
N ALA A 87 -1.96 0.77 7.16
CA ALA A 87 -1.76 0.71 5.72
C ALA A 87 -1.88 -0.73 5.23
N HIS A 88 -2.41 -0.88 4.02
CA HIS A 88 -2.53 -2.12 3.28
C HIS A 88 -1.82 -1.99 1.94
N LEU A 89 -1.05 -3.00 1.57
CA LEU A 89 -0.43 -3.11 0.26
C LEU A 89 -1.06 -4.25 -0.52
N ASP A 90 -1.66 -3.94 -1.66
CA ASP A 90 -2.11 -4.95 -2.63
C ASP A 90 -0.98 -5.17 -3.64
N VAL A 91 -0.36 -6.34 -3.54
CA VAL A 91 0.85 -6.71 -4.26
C VAL A 91 0.58 -7.66 -5.44
N ALA A 92 -0.67 -7.78 -5.86
CA ALA A 92 -1.09 -8.74 -6.90
C ALA A 92 -0.27 -8.62 -8.19
N GLY A 93 0.03 -7.39 -8.62
CA GLY A 93 0.81 -7.13 -9.83
C GLY A 93 2.31 -7.21 -9.65
N THR A 94 2.81 -7.15 -8.41
CA THR A 94 4.24 -6.96 -8.12
C THR A 94 4.89 -8.16 -7.44
N ALA A 95 4.10 -9.07 -6.83
CA ALA A 95 4.61 -10.20 -6.05
C ALA A 95 5.25 -11.31 -6.90
N PHE A 96 4.91 -11.39 -8.18
CA PHE A 96 5.36 -12.45 -9.06
C PHE A 96 5.99 -11.91 -10.35
N ASN A 97 7.10 -12.53 -10.75
CA ASN A 97 7.60 -12.44 -12.12
C ASN A 97 6.89 -13.52 -12.95
N GLY A 98 6.19 -13.12 -14.02
CA GLY A 98 5.33 -14.07 -14.60
C GLY A 98 5.26 -14.26 -16.09
N GLY A 99 5.86 -15.30 -16.65
CA GLY A 99 5.33 -16.06 -17.76
C GLY A 99 4.74 -17.39 -17.27
N MET A 100 3.93 -18.06 -18.08
CA MET A 100 3.29 -19.33 -17.68
C MET A 100 4.27 -20.46 -17.29
N SER A 101 5.55 -20.38 -17.70
CA SER A 101 6.56 -21.41 -17.50
C SER A 101 7.53 -21.16 -16.34
N THR A 102 7.63 -19.93 -15.81
CA THR A 102 8.57 -19.59 -14.74
C THR A 102 7.93 -18.62 -13.76
N LYS A 103 7.08 -19.12 -12.89
CA LYS A 103 6.54 -18.32 -11.77
C LYS A 103 7.59 -18.25 -10.68
N ALA A 104 8.12 -17.07 -10.44
CA ALA A 104 9.02 -16.78 -9.33
C ALA A 104 8.51 -15.61 -8.51
N ALA A 105 8.69 -15.68 -7.20
CA ALA A 105 8.42 -14.55 -6.32
C ALA A 105 9.46 -13.44 -6.57
N THR A 106 9.02 -12.18 -6.56
CA THR A 106 9.91 -11.02 -6.72
C THR A 106 10.62 -10.62 -5.44
N GLY A 107 10.12 -11.07 -4.29
CA GLY A 107 10.51 -10.58 -2.97
C GLY A 107 9.83 -9.26 -2.56
N ARG A 108 9.04 -8.65 -3.43
CA ARG A 108 8.30 -7.43 -3.08
C ARG A 108 7.11 -7.77 -2.17
N PRO A 109 6.83 -6.99 -1.13
CA PRO A 109 7.37 -5.68 -0.78
C PRO A 109 8.41 -5.73 0.39
N VAL A 110 9.25 -6.75 0.48
CA VAL A 110 10.19 -6.94 1.61
C VAL A 110 11.14 -5.76 1.75
N ALA A 111 11.76 -5.30 0.67
CA ALA A 111 12.71 -4.18 0.70
C ALA A 111 12.04 -2.89 1.21
N LEU A 112 10.87 -2.56 0.69
CA LEU A 112 10.09 -1.40 1.10
C LEU A 112 9.75 -1.45 2.60
N ILE A 113 9.19 -2.57 3.07
CA ILE A 113 8.77 -2.70 4.47
C ILE A 113 9.98 -2.64 5.40
N THR A 114 11.08 -3.30 5.05
CA THR A 114 12.32 -3.27 5.83
C THR A 114 12.86 -1.84 5.94
N HIS A 115 12.95 -1.11 4.83
CA HIS A 115 13.42 0.27 4.82
C HIS A 115 12.54 1.17 5.67
N TYR A 116 11.22 1.09 5.50
CA TYR A 116 10.26 1.82 6.33
C TYR A 116 10.45 1.56 7.83
N LEU A 117 10.63 0.29 8.22
CA LEU A 117 10.83 -0.06 9.64
C LEU A 117 12.18 0.44 10.18
N MET A 118 13.23 0.42 9.36
CA MET A 118 14.54 0.98 9.72
C MET A 118 14.45 2.49 9.93
N ASP A 119 13.80 3.24 9.05
CA ASP A 119 13.57 4.67 9.20
C ASP A 119 12.79 4.97 10.50
N ARG A 120 11.76 4.19 10.78
CA ARG A 120 10.99 4.32 12.03
C ARG A 120 11.82 4.05 13.27
N ALA A 121 12.67 3.04 13.24
CA ALA A 121 13.57 2.70 14.34
C ALA A 121 14.64 3.78 14.59
N ALA A 122 15.11 4.43 13.53
CA ALA A 122 16.06 5.54 13.60
C ALA A 122 15.40 6.89 13.99
N GLY A 123 14.09 6.94 14.23
CA GLY A 123 13.37 8.18 14.53
C GLY A 123 13.25 9.15 13.35
N CYS A 124 13.52 8.68 12.13
CA CYS A 124 13.41 9.47 10.92
C CYS A 124 11.94 9.57 10.51
N THR A 125 11.31 10.74 10.72
CA THR A 125 10.01 11.08 10.14
C THR A 125 10.25 11.98 8.94
N ARG A 126 9.77 11.58 7.76
CA ARG A 126 9.89 12.41 6.56
C ARG A 126 8.77 13.45 6.54
N SER A 127 9.13 14.70 6.23
CA SER A 127 8.12 15.76 6.08
C SER A 127 7.29 15.53 4.81
N ILE A 128 5.97 15.74 4.91
CA ILE A 128 5.07 15.77 3.75
C ILE A 128 5.44 17.02 2.94
N SER A 129 6.35 16.89 1.99
CA SER A 129 6.70 17.96 1.07
C SER A 129 6.06 17.70 -0.28
N THR A 130 5.21 18.61 -0.71
CA THR A 130 4.73 18.69 -2.09
C THR A 130 5.93 18.65 -3.05
N ARG A 131 5.98 17.60 -3.86
CA ARG A 131 6.86 17.35 -5.00
C ARG A 131 8.01 18.35 -5.16
N SER A 132 9.14 18.06 -4.55
CA SER A 132 10.42 18.57 -5.02
C SER A 132 11.47 17.49 -4.78
N ILE A 133 12.16 17.13 -5.84
CA ILE A 133 13.34 16.26 -5.82
C ILE A 133 14.39 16.99 -4.96
N ARG A 134 14.48 16.68 -3.69
CA ARG A 134 15.57 17.17 -2.84
C ARG A 134 16.39 16.00 -2.32
N LYS A 135 17.70 16.18 -2.47
CA LYS A 135 18.75 15.31 -1.93
C LYS A 135 18.47 14.99 -0.47
N ILE A 136 18.52 13.72 -0.15
CA ILE A 136 18.48 13.20 1.21
C ILE A 136 19.80 13.56 1.87
N THR A 137 19.76 14.49 2.80
CA THR A 137 20.87 14.66 3.74
C THR A 137 20.54 13.80 4.96
N CYS A 138 21.16 12.64 5.04
CA CYS A 138 21.13 11.81 6.24
C CYS A 138 21.91 12.57 7.32
N CYS A 139 21.23 13.11 8.32
CA CYS A 139 21.90 13.63 9.52
C CYS A 139 22.34 12.41 10.36
N LEU A 140 23.57 11.95 10.14
CA LEU A 140 24.29 11.19 11.12
C LEU A 140 24.76 12.18 12.20
N PRO A 141 24.54 11.92 13.49
CA PRO A 141 25.26 12.66 14.53
C PRO A 141 26.75 12.35 14.35
N VAL A 142 27.55 13.41 14.19
CA VAL A 142 29.01 13.33 14.30
C VAL A 142 29.29 13.64 15.75
N ASP A 143 29.84 12.65 16.47
CA ASP A 143 30.46 12.86 17.78
C ASP A 143 31.71 13.77 17.68
#